data_51f804d7daf6edd2a73b79db22dd29a8
#
_entry.id   51f804d7daf6edd2a73b79db22dd29a8
#
_cell.length_a   1.000
_cell.length_b   1.000
_cell.length_c   1.000
_cell.angle_alpha   90.00
_cell.angle_beta   90.00
_cell.angle_gamma   90.00
#
_symmetry.space_group_name_H-M   'P 1'
#
loop_
_entity.id
_entity.type
_entity.pdbx_description
1 polymer ?
#
loop_
_entity_poly.entity_id
_entity_poly.type
_entity_poly.pdbx_seq_one_letter_code
_entity_poly.pdbx_strand_id
1 'polypeptide(L)'
;MAKETFKREKPHVNIGTIGHVDHGKTTLTAAITTILANKGLGEKKSYDEIDAAPEEKERVITINTAHVEYQNANRHYAHVDCPGHADYVKNMITGAAQMDGAILVVAATDGPMPQTKEHILLARQVGVPRIVVFMNKVDLVDDPEILELVELEIRELLSKYEYDGDNTPIIQGSATGALAGEAQWVKAVEDLMEAVDSYIPLPPRPIDQPFLMSVEDVFTITGRGTVATGRIERGIIKVGENVDIVGFNETAMSSTCTGVEMFKKLLDQGQAGDNAGLLLRGIEKKDIRRGMVICAPKSITPHTDFKGEVYVLSKEEGGRHTPFFQKYRPQFYFRTTDVTGECQLPEGVEMVMPGDNVNLTVKLIAPIAMEKGLKFAIREGGRTVGAGQVTEIIK
;
A
#
# COMPACT_ATOMS: atom_id res chain seq x y z
N MET A 1 1.49 26.95 -19.23
CA MET A 1 2.42 26.02 -19.88
C MET A 1 1.66 24.74 -20.22
N ALA A 2 1.92 24.14 -21.39
CA ALA A 2 1.35 22.83 -21.73
C ALA A 2 1.94 21.79 -20.76
N LYS A 3 1.11 20.88 -20.23
CA LYS A 3 1.60 19.77 -19.41
C LYS A 3 2.43 18.82 -20.27
N GLU A 4 3.49 18.28 -19.70
CA GLU A 4 4.29 17.25 -20.36
C GLU A 4 3.46 15.96 -20.53
N THR A 5 3.78 15.20 -21.60
CA THR A 5 3.21 13.88 -21.83
C THR A 5 4.13 12.83 -21.24
N PHE A 6 3.57 11.90 -20.46
CA PHE A 6 4.32 10.78 -19.89
C PHE A 6 4.71 9.79 -21.01
N LYS A 7 5.99 9.42 -21.06
CA LYS A 7 6.50 8.42 -22.00
C LYS A 7 6.85 7.13 -21.27
N ARG A 8 6.26 6.01 -21.70
CA ARG A 8 6.51 4.67 -21.16
C ARG A 8 7.75 4.05 -21.83
N GLU A 9 8.93 4.45 -21.39
CA GLU A 9 10.20 3.93 -21.95
C GLU A 9 10.75 2.74 -21.16
N LYS A 10 10.34 2.58 -19.90
CA LYS A 10 10.81 1.55 -18.97
C LYS A 10 9.64 0.83 -18.29
N PRO A 11 9.85 -0.43 -17.84
CA PRO A 11 8.88 -1.09 -16.98
C PRO A 11 8.59 -0.25 -15.73
N HIS A 12 7.32 -0.10 -15.40
CA HIS A 12 6.87 0.63 -14.22
C HIS A 12 6.66 -0.31 -13.03
N VAL A 13 7.19 0.07 -11.86
CA VAL A 13 7.08 -0.70 -10.62
C VAL A 13 6.70 0.24 -9.49
N ASN A 14 5.69 -0.16 -8.71
CA ASN A 14 5.29 0.55 -7.51
C ASN A 14 6.03 -0.07 -6.32
N ILE A 15 6.84 0.70 -5.64
CA ILE A 15 7.50 0.29 -4.39
C ILE A 15 7.10 1.24 -3.27
N GLY A 16 7.40 0.88 -2.04
CA GLY A 16 7.19 1.82 -0.94
C GLY A 16 7.98 1.45 0.28
N THR A 17 8.14 2.43 1.17
CA THR A 17 8.79 2.29 2.46
C THR A 17 7.77 1.92 3.52
N ILE A 18 8.05 0.85 4.27
CA ILE A 18 7.28 0.37 5.43
C ILE A 18 8.21 0.19 6.63
N GLY A 19 7.68 0.16 7.83
CA GLY A 19 8.45 -0.03 9.06
C GLY A 19 7.98 0.89 10.20
N HIS A 20 8.60 0.76 11.35
CA HIS A 20 8.22 1.49 12.55
C HIS A 20 8.37 3.01 12.40
N VAL A 21 7.66 3.78 13.25
CA VAL A 21 7.88 5.22 13.38
C VAL A 21 9.36 5.50 13.80
N ASP A 22 9.93 6.58 13.36
CA ASP A 22 11.31 7.02 13.64
C ASP A 22 12.44 6.11 13.14
N HIS A 23 12.14 5.04 12.39
CA HIS A 23 13.16 4.22 11.73
C HIS A 23 13.77 4.87 10.47
N GLY A 24 13.25 6.03 10.04
CA GLY A 24 13.84 6.85 8.98
C GLY A 24 13.33 6.54 7.57
N LYS A 25 12.07 6.09 7.41
CA LYS A 25 11.43 5.83 6.12
C LYS A 25 11.46 7.04 5.20
N THR A 26 10.90 8.16 5.63
CA THR A 26 10.83 9.41 4.86
C THR A 26 12.23 9.98 4.60
N THR A 27 13.16 9.84 5.56
CA THR A 27 14.58 10.21 5.37
C THR A 27 15.23 9.37 4.26
N LEU A 28 14.97 8.07 4.23
CA LEU A 28 15.46 7.19 3.18
C LEU A 28 14.85 7.53 1.81
N THR A 29 13.56 7.81 1.76
CA THR A 29 12.87 8.25 0.54
C THR A 29 13.47 9.55 0.00
N ALA A 30 13.77 10.51 0.88
CA ALA A 30 14.47 11.76 0.52
C ALA A 30 15.92 11.48 0.02
N ALA A 31 16.64 10.54 0.64
CA ALA A 31 17.98 10.13 0.21
C ALA A 31 17.96 9.50 -1.19
N ILE A 32 17.05 8.56 -1.45
CA ILE A 32 16.88 7.93 -2.76
C ILE A 32 16.63 8.99 -3.84
N THR A 33 15.63 9.85 -3.63
CA THR A 33 15.29 10.89 -4.61
C THR A 33 16.45 11.87 -4.85
N THR A 34 17.19 12.25 -3.81
CA THR A 34 18.33 13.14 -3.92
C THR A 34 19.48 12.52 -4.71
N ILE A 35 19.84 11.26 -4.41
CA ILE A 35 20.94 10.55 -5.09
C ILE A 35 20.59 10.32 -6.57
N LEU A 36 19.37 9.90 -6.87
CA LEU A 36 18.94 9.67 -8.25
C LEU A 36 18.79 10.99 -9.04
N ALA A 37 18.32 12.07 -8.41
CA ALA A 37 18.29 13.38 -9.03
C ALA A 37 19.69 13.92 -9.40
N ASN A 38 20.70 13.68 -8.56
CA ASN A 38 22.09 14.03 -8.86
C ASN A 38 22.64 13.28 -10.11
N LYS A 39 22.03 12.14 -10.47
CA LYS A 39 22.32 11.37 -11.69
C LYS A 39 21.42 11.73 -12.87
N GLY A 40 20.50 12.71 -12.72
CA GLY A 40 19.52 13.08 -13.75
C GLY A 40 18.40 12.06 -13.94
N LEU A 41 18.12 11.24 -12.92
CA LEU A 41 17.17 10.10 -12.96
C LEU A 41 15.86 10.36 -12.20
N GLY A 42 15.58 11.60 -11.82
CA GLY A 42 14.36 12.01 -11.12
C GLY A 42 14.45 13.43 -10.60
N GLU A 43 13.41 13.85 -9.89
CA GLU A 43 13.39 15.12 -9.17
C GLU A 43 13.79 14.90 -7.71
N LYS A 44 14.66 15.77 -7.19
CA LYS A 44 14.98 15.79 -5.76
C LYS A 44 13.72 16.17 -4.96
N LYS A 45 13.43 15.41 -3.91
CA LYS A 45 12.42 15.73 -2.90
C LYS A 45 13.08 15.80 -1.53
N SER A 46 12.86 16.90 -0.84
CA SER A 46 13.29 17.06 0.55
C SER A 46 12.30 16.37 1.50
N TYR A 47 12.71 16.13 2.73
CA TYR A 47 11.85 15.62 3.79
C TYR A 47 10.54 16.43 3.90
N ASP A 48 10.63 17.76 3.98
CA ASP A 48 9.49 18.68 4.11
C ASP A 48 8.55 18.72 2.86
N GLU A 49 9.03 18.26 1.73
CA GLU A 49 8.22 18.14 0.51
C GLU A 49 7.49 16.80 0.44
N ILE A 50 8.02 15.77 1.11
CA ILE A 50 7.40 14.45 1.24
C ILE A 50 6.33 14.52 2.33
N ASP A 51 6.69 14.91 3.56
CA ASP A 51 5.77 15.17 4.67
C ASP A 51 5.29 16.62 4.60
N ALA A 52 4.39 16.90 3.65
CA ALA A 52 4.03 18.27 3.29
C ALA A 52 2.90 18.86 4.14
N ALA A 53 2.05 18.03 4.78
CA ALA A 53 0.92 18.48 5.55
C ALA A 53 1.35 19.24 6.83
N PRO A 54 0.63 20.32 7.23
CA PRO A 54 0.98 21.08 8.43
C PRO A 54 1.09 20.22 9.70
N GLU A 55 0.18 19.24 9.86
CA GLU A 55 0.17 18.33 11.01
C GLU A 55 1.37 17.36 11.01
N GLU A 56 1.83 16.94 9.81
CA GLU A 56 3.04 16.11 9.65
C GLU A 56 4.29 16.87 10.10
N LYS A 57 4.39 18.14 9.70
CA LYS A 57 5.51 19.02 10.07
C LYS A 57 5.53 19.35 11.56
N GLU A 58 4.36 19.56 12.17
CA GLU A 58 4.25 19.86 13.60
C GLU A 58 4.64 18.66 14.47
N ARG A 59 4.22 17.46 14.06
CA ARG A 59 4.45 16.22 14.81
C ARG A 59 5.73 15.48 14.42
N VAL A 60 6.35 15.87 13.29
CA VAL A 60 7.52 15.19 12.69
C VAL A 60 7.26 13.71 12.42
N ILE A 61 6.04 13.38 11.97
CA ILE A 61 5.61 12.03 11.62
C ILE A 61 4.83 12.03 10.31
N THR A 62 4.99 11.00 9.49
CA THR A 62 4.17 10.79 8.29
C THR A 62 2.77 10.34 8.69
N ILE A 63 1.74 11.04 8.24
CA ILE A 63 0.32 10.76 8.48
C ILE A 63 -0.31 10.16 7.24
N ASN A 64 -0.11 10.81 6.09
CA ASN A 64 -0.65 10.39 4.80
C ASN A 64 0.42 9.69 3.97
N THR A 65 -0.01 8.87 3.02
CA THR A 65 0.90 8.31 2.02
C THR A 65 1.38 9.42 1.09
N ALA A 66 2.69 9.53 0.91
CA ALA A 66 3.30 10.42 -0.07
C ALA A 66 3.78 9.63 -1.29
N HIS A 67 3.60 10.20 -2.47
CA HIS A 67 4.02 9.59 -3.71
C HIS A 67 5.14 10.39 -4.37
N VAL A 68 6.25 9.74 -4.64
CA VAL A 68 7.38 10.32 -5.38
C VAL A 68 7.72 9.47 -6.60
N GLU A 69 8.27 10.12 -7.63
CA GLU A 69 8.63 9.52 -8.90
C GLU A 69 10.14 9.58 -9.10
N TYR A 70 10.74 8.48 -9.52
CA TYR A 70 12.11 8.43 -9.98
C TYR A 70 12.35 7.21 -10.89
N GLN A 71 13.51 7.13 -11.48
CA GLN A 71 13.90 6.01 -12.31
C GLN A 71 15.37 5.64 -12.09
N ASN A 72 15.73 4.44 -12.51
CA ASN A 72 17.13 4.05 -12.68
C ASN A 72 17.38 3.64 -14.15
N ALA A 73 18.47 2.93 -14.42
CA ALA A 73 18.78 2.48 -15.77
C ALA A 73 17.71 1.54 -16.34
N ASN A 74 17.09 0.70 -15.51
CA ASN A 74 16.25 -0.43 -15.90
C ASN A 74 14.77 -0.18 -15.74
N ARG A 75 14.35 0.59 -14.72
CA ARG A 75 12.95 0.71 -14.30
C ARG A 75 12.55 2.14 -13.97
N HIS A 76 11.27 2.40 -14.10
CA HIS A 76 10.60 3.60 -13.61
C HIS A 76 9.83 3.24 -12.33
N TYR A 77 9.96 4.04 -11.28
CA TYR A 77 9.37 3.78 -9.98
C TYR A 77 8.36 4.85 -9.57
N ALA A 78 7.20 4.39 -9.12
CA ALA A 78 6.35 5.14 -8.20
C ALA A 78 6.69 4.66 -6.78
N HIS A 79 7.10 5.55 -5.91
CA HIS A 79 7.45 5.22 -4.54
C HIS A 79 6.40 5.81 -3.59
N VAL A 80 5.84 4.95 -2.76
CA VAL A 80 4.83 5.29 -1.75
C VAL A 80 5.51 5.32 -0.38
N ASP A 81 5.67 6.49 0.21
CA ASP A 81 6.13 6.62 1.59
C ASP A 81 4.95 6.41 2.54
N CYS A 82 5.02 5.37 3.38
CA CYS A 82 3.93 4.97 4.27
C CYS A 82 4.14 5.49 5.70
N PRO A 83 3.04 5.88 6.39
CA PRO A 83 3.11 6.22 7.80
C PRO A 83 3.58 5.03 8.63
N GLY A 84 4.35 5.33 9.69
CA GLY A 84 4.86 4.31 10.63
C GLY A 84 4.04 4.16 11.90
N HIS A 85 3.23 5.17 12.25
CA HIS A 85 2.51 5.20 13.52
C HIS A 85 1.23 4.36 13.48
N ALA A 86 0.93 3.67 14.59
CA ALA A 86 -0.23 2.78 14.72
C ALA A 86 -1.59 3.44 14.42
N ASP A 87 -1.74 4.74 14.74
CA ASP A 87 -2.98 5.47 14.48
C ASP A 87 -3.29 5.64 12.99
N TYR A 88 -2.26 5.55 12.11
CA TYR A 88 -2.38 5.77 10.67
C TYR A 88 -2.29 4.49 9.85
N VAL A 89 -2.49 3.33 10.47
CA VAL A 89 -2.44 2.02 9.79
C VAL A 89 -3.40 1.93 8.60
N LYS A 90 -4.54 2.63 8.64
CA LYS A 90 -5.44 2.71 7.46
C LYS A 90 -4.71 3.25 6.22
N ASN A 91 -3.93 4.30 6.39
CA ASN A 91 -3.17 4.91 5.31
C ASN A 91 -2.02 3.99 4.88
N MET A 92 -1.38 3.30 5.84
CA MET A 92 -0.38 2.28 5.55
C MET A 92 -0.96 1.12 4.71
N ILE A 93 -2.11 0.57 5.08
CA ILE A 93 -2.78 -0.49 4.31
C ILE A 93 -3.10 -0.02 2.89
N THR A 94 -3.61 1.20 2.74
CA THR A 94 -3.92 1.78 1.42
C THR A 94 -2.66 1.94 0.58
N GLY A 95 -1.57 2.43 1.15
CA GLY A 95 -0.28 2.54 0.47
C GLY A 95 0.29 1.17 0.09
N ALA A 96 0.29 0.23 1.04
CA ALA A 96 0.81 -1.12 0.81
C ALA A 96 0.03 -1.87 -0.30
N ALA A 97 -1.28 -1.68 -0.40
CA ALA A 97 -2.10 -2.28 -1.45
C ALA A 97 -1.72 -1.81 -2.87
N GLN A 98 -0.99 -0.71 -2.99
CA GLN A 98 -0.51 -0.19 -4.27
C GLN A 98 0.87 -0.74 -4.66
N MET A 99 1.60 -1.37 -3.75
CA MET A 99 2.99 -1.79 -3.95
C MET A 99 3.11 -3.10 -4.73
N ASP A 100 4.08 -3.14 -5.62
CA ASP A 100 4.56 -4.35 -6.29
C ASP A 100 5.74 -4.99 -5.54
N GLY A 101 6.31 -4.26 -4.59
CA GLY A 101 7.36 -4.66 -3.66
C GLY A 101 7.54 -3.60 -2.57
N ALA A 102 8.16 -3.94 -1.45
CA ALA A 102 8.37 -3.00 -0.36
C ALA A 102 9.84 -2.94 0.08
N ILE A 103 10.23 -1.79 0.62
CA ILE A 103 11.47 -1.59 1.36
C ILE A 103 11.10 -1.51 2.84
N LEU A 104 11.50 -2.50 3.60
CA LEU A 104 11.35 -2.51 5.05
C LEU A 104 12.52 -1.74 5.68
N VAL A 105 12.20 -0.66 6.38
CA VAL A 105 13.21 0.15 7.08
C VAL A 105 13.22 -0.21 8.56
N VAL A 106 14.35 -0.68 9.05
CA VAL A 106 14.57 -1.04 10.46
C VAL A 106 15.79 -0.27 10.98
N ALA A 107 15.65 0.47 12.07
CA ALA A 107 16.79 1.11 12.71
C ALA A 107 17.64 0.04 13.43
N ALA A 108 18.95 0.01 13.16
CA ALA A 108 19.88 -0.92 13.79
C ALA A 108 19.97 -0.72 15.30
N THR A 109 19.69 0.49 15.80
CA THR A 109 19.66 0.84 17.22
C THR A 109 18.51 0.18 17.98
N ASP A 110 17.40 -0.12 17.32
CA ASP A 110 16.14 -0.50 17.96
C ASP A 110 15.72 -1.94 17.59
N GLY A 111 16.20 -2.43 16.45
CA GLY A 111 15.76 -3.72 15.88
C GLY A 111 14.29 -3.71 15.42
N PRO A 112 13.70 -4.90 15.19
CA PRO A 112 12.29 -5.03 14.80
C PRO A 112 11.33 -4.65 15.93
N MET A 113 10.58 -3.58 15.76
CA MET A 113 9.62 -3.01 16.70
C MET A 113 8.18 -3.49 16.40
N PRO A 114 7.18 -3.24 17.29
CA PRO A 114 5.82 -3.75 17.10
C PRO A 114 5.19 -3.39 15.75
N GLN A 115 5.32 -2.13 15.27
CA GLN A 115 4.80 -1.74 13.96
C GLN A 115 5.57 -2.38 12.81
N THR A 116 6.85 -2.72 12.98
CA THR A 116 7.60 -3.51 11.99
C THR A 116 6.90 -4.84 11.71
N LYS A 117 6.51 -5.55 12.77
CA LYS A 117 5.77 -6.82 12.70
C LYS A 117 4.41 -6.65 12.02
N GLU A 118 3.66 -5.63 12.43
CA GLU A 118 2.35 -5.33 11.86
C GLU A 118 2.44 -4.96 10.36
N HIS A 119 3.45 -4.17 9.97
CA HIS A 119 3.63 -3.76 8.58
C HIS A 119 4.02 -4.94 7.67
N ILE A 120 4.87 -5.86 8.12
CA ILE A 120 5.20 -7.09 7.36
C ILE A 120 3.96 -7.94 7.18
N LEU A 121 3.19 -8.16 8.25
CA LEU A 121 1.93 -8.90 8.20
C LEU A 121 0.95 -8.28 7.20
N LEU A 122 0.72 -6.97 7.30
CA LEU A 122 -0.20 -6.26 6.41
C LEU A 122 0.27 -6.26 4.96
N ALA A 123 1.56 -6.08 4.70
CA ALA A 123 2.13 -6.19 3.37
C ALA A 123 1.88 -7.59 2.76
N ARG A 124 2.04 -8.64 3.57
CA ARG A 124 1.72 -10.01 3.14
C ARG A 124 0.24 -10.18 2.79
N GLN A 125 -0.65 -9.64 3.60
CA GLN A 125 -2.10 -9.74 3.42
C GLN A 125 -2.59 -9.00 2.17
N VAL A 126 -2.10 -7.80 1.91
CA VAL A 126 -2.46 -7.06 0.69
C VAL A 126 -1.78 -7.60 -0.56
N GLY A 127 -0.87 -8.56 -0.40
CA GLY A 127 -0.26 -9.29 -1.52
C GLY A 127 1.04 -8.70 -2.05
N VAL A 128 1.78 -7.92 -1.25
CA VAL A 128 3.15 -7.51 -1.60
C VAL A 128 4.01 -8.77 -1.74
N PRO A 129 4.56 -9.07 -2.93
CA PRO A 129 5.18 -10.37 -3.18
C PRO A 129 6.57 -10.52 -2.56
N ARG A 130 7.33 -9.43 -2.46
CA ARG A 130 8.71 -9.43 -1.93
C ARG A 130 9.04 -8.15 -1.18
N ILE A 131 9.93 -8.28 -0.21
CA ILE A 131 10.45 -7.19 0.62
C ILE A 131 11.97 -7.16 0.48
N VAL A 132 12.57 -5.97 0.34
CA VAL A 132 14.00 -5.73 0.52
C VAL A 132 14.16 -4.95 1.82
N VAL A 133 15.21 -5.18 2.58
CA VAL A 133 15.41 -4.52 3.87
C VAL A 133 16.52 -3.49 3.77
N PHE A 134 16.27 -2.31 4.36
CA PHE A 134 17.29 -1.33 4.65
C PHE A 134 17.46 -1.20 6.16
N MET A 135 18.56 -1.74 6.69
CA MET A 135 18.97 -1.58 8.08
C MET A 135 19.61 -0.22 8.24
N ASN A 136 18.81 0.72 8.76
CA ASN A 136 19.17 2.14 8.87
C ASN A 136 19.87 2.47 10.18
N LYS A 137 20.50 3.63 10.28
CA LYS A 137 21.21 4.15 11.47
C LYS A 137 22.38 3.26 11.91
N VAL A 138 23.02 2.57 10.99
CA VAL A 138 24.20 1.73 11.28
C VAL A 138 25.36 2.57 11.79
N ASP A 139 25.45 3.83 11.38
CA ASP A 139 26.41 4.83 11.85
C ASP A 139 26.34 5.14 13.35
N LEU A 140 25.26 4.73 14.03
CA LEU A 140 25.06 4.92 15.47
C LEU A 140 25.36 3.64 16.28
N VAL A 141 25.79 2.56 15.65
CA VAL A 141 26.08 1.26 16.28
C VAL A 141 27.54 0.92 16.10
N ASP A 142 28.29 0.94 17.19
CA ASP A 142 29.74 0.66 17.19
C ASP A 142 30.06 -0.82 17.24
N ASP A 143 29.14 -1.65 17.74
CA ASP A 143 29.33 -3.08 17.93
C ASP A 143 28.79 -3.91 16.76
N PRO A 144 29.64 -4.57 15.97
CA PRO A 144 29.20 -5.41 14.87
C PRO A 144 28.29 -6.58 15.27
N GLU A 145 28.42 -7.11 16.49
CA GLU A 145 27.61 -8.24 16.97
C GLU A 145 26.13 -7.81 17.10
N ILE A 146 25.87 -6.54 17.44
CA ILE A 146 24.50 -5.99 17.47
C ILE A 146 23.91 -5.99 16.07
N LEU A 147 24.67 -5.59 15.04
CA LEU A 147 24.19 -5.57 13.66
C LEU A 147 23.84 -6.98 13.17
N GLU A 148 24.67 -7.98 13.49
CA GLU A 148 24.42 -9.38 13.16
C GLU A 148 23.16 -9.90 13.86
N LEU A 149 22.96 -9.55 15.13
CA LEU A 149 21.78 -9.94 15.90
C LEU A 149 20.50 -9.34 15.30
N VAL A 150 20.51 -8.04 14.98
CA VAL A 150 19.36 -7.35 14.37
C VAL A 150 19.05 -7.95 13.00
N GLU A 151 20.08 -8.28 12.20
CA GLU A 151 19.88 -8.94 10.90
C GLU A 151 19.21 -10.31 11.09
N LEU A 152 19.66 -11.12 12.06
CA LEU A 152 19.05 -12.42 12.36
C LEU A 152 17.58 -12.28 12.75
N GLU A 153 17.26 -11.35 13.67
CA GLU A 153 15.88 -11.09 14.08
C GLU A 153 14.99 -10.67 12.91
N ILE A 154 15.48 -9.87 11.99
CA ILE A 154 14.76 -9.46 10.78
C ILE A 154 14.47 -10.69 9.90
N ARG A 155 15.47 -11.56 9.68
CA ARG A 155 15.32 -12.77 8.85
C ARG A 155 14.31 -13.75 9.44
N GLU A 156 14.38 -13.99 10.75
CA GLU A 156 13.40 -14.82 11.48
C GLU A 156 11.98 -14.23 11.37
N LEU A 157 11.85 -12.92 11.53
CA LEU A 157 10.57 -12.24 11.43
C LEU A 157 9.97 -12.32 10.02
N LEU A 158 10.77 -12.13 8.97
CA LEU A 158 10.32 -12.29 7.60
C LEU A 158 9.86 -13.72 7.31
N SER A 159 10.64 -14.71 7.74
CA SER A 159 10.31 -16.14 7.60
C SER A 159 9.01 -16.49 8.32
N LYS A 160 8.80 -15.96 9.52
CA LYS A 160 7.55 -16.13 10.28
C LYS A 160 6.31 -15.66 9.51
N TYR A 161 6.43 -14.60 8.73
CA TYR A 161 5.34 -14.06 7.90
C TYR A 161 5.39 -14.54 6.44
N GLU A 162 6.01 -15.69 6.22
CA GLU A 162 6.06 -16.38 4.91
C GLU A 162 6.75 -15.57 3.78
N TYR A 163 7.69 -14.70 4.12
CA TYR A 163 8.66 -14.17 3.18
C TYR A 163 9.93 -15.02 3.21
N ASP A 164 10.73 -14.94 2.14
CA ASP A 164 12.01 -15.64 2.06
C ASP A 164 13.07 -14.91 2.90
N GLY A 165 13.05 -15.13 4.23
CA GLY A 165 13.94 -14.44 5.15
C GLY A 165 15.42 -14.74 4.90
N ASP A 166 15.75 -15.97 4.46
CA ASP A 166 17.14 -16.38 4.23
C ASP A 166 17.77 -15.68 3.03
N ASN A 167 17.01 -15.49 1.95
CA ASN A 167 17.50 -14.89 0.70
C ASN A 167 17.10 -13.42 0.52
N THR A 168 16.31 -12.85 1.45
CA THR A 168 15.94 -11.43 1.39
C THR A 168 17.20 -10.55 1.48
N PRO A 169 17.44 -9.64 0.53
CA PRO A 169 18.54 -8.68 0.62
C PRO A 169 18.35 -7.75 1.82
N ILE A 170 19.37 -7.64 2.65
CA ILE A 170 19.45 -6.70 3.77
C ILE A 170 20.65 -5.80 3.52
N ILE A 171 20.37 -4.51 3.31
CA ILE A 171 21.38 -3.50 3.05
C ILE A 171 21.58 -2.66 4.32
N GLN A 172 22.79 -2.60 4.82
CA GLN A 172 23.19 -1.79 5.96
C GLN A 172 23.55 -0.37 5.53
N GLY A 173 23.02 0.66 6.20
CA GLY A 173 23.30 2.03 5.81
C GLY A 173 22.86 3.10 6.80
N SER A 174 23.12 4.35 6.42
CA SER A 174 22.63 5.55 7.09
C SER A 174 21.97 6.47 6.08
N ALA A 175 20.64 6.62 6.18
CA ALA A 175 19.89 7.53 5.33
C ALA A 175 20.30 8.99 5.52
N THR A 176 20.61 9.38 6.76
CA THR A 176 21.11 10.72 7.10
C THR A 176 22.49 10.98 6.52
N GLY A 177 23.42 10.03 6.69
CA GLY A 177 24.75 10.12 6.09
C GLY A 177 24.72 10.14 4.56
N ALA A 178 23.80 9.39 3.95
CA ALA A 178 23.60 9.42 2.50
C ALA A 178 23.08 10.80 2.01
N LEU A 179 22.16 11.42 2.74
CA LEU A 179 21.72 12.81 2.47
C LEU A 179 22.83 13.84 2.66
N ALA A 180 23.75 13.61 3.61
CA ALA A 180 24.94 14.43 3.81
C ALA A 180 26.00 14.26 2.71
N GLY A 181 25.83 13.26 1.83
CA GLY A 181 26.73 13.00 0.71
C GLY A 181 27.96 12.16 1.09
N GLU A 182 27.93 11.47 2.22
CA GLU A 182 29.00 10.55 2.62
C GLU A 182 29.07 9.34 1.68
N ALA A 183 30.20 9.17 1.01
CA ALA A 183 30.36 8.23 -0.12
C ALA A 183 29.93 6.80 0.21
N GLN A 184 30.25 6.29 1.40
CA GLN A 184 29.87 4.95 1.85
C GLN A 184 28.38 4.77 1.96
N TRP A 185 27.64 5.78 2.47
CA TRP A 185 26.20 5.72 2.66
C TRP A 185 25.44 6.01 1.36
N VAL A 186 26.00 6.86 0.49
CA VAL A 186 25.49 7.02 -0.88
C VAL A 186 25.56 5.69 -1.61
N LYS A 187 26.69 4.95 -1.50
CA LYS A 187 26.84 3.62 -2.09
C LYS A 187 25.83 2.62 -1.51
N ALA A 188 25.56 2.65 -0.21
CA ALA A 188 24.56 1.77 0.41
C ALA A 188 23.16 2.00 -0.17
N VAL A 189 22.76 3.26 -0.43
CA VAL A 189 21.47 3.55 -1.09
C VAL A 189 21.46 3.09 -2.55
N GLU A 190 22.58 3.20 -3.27
CA GLU A 190 22.72 2.65 -4.63
C GLU A 190 22.60 1.12 -4.63
N ASP A 191 23.23 0.44 -3.67
CA ASP A 191 23.13 -1.02 -3.49
C ASP A 191 21.72 -1.45 -3.14
N LEU A 192 21.01 -0.65 -2.33
CA LEU A 192 19.57 -0.86 -2.06
C LEU A 192 18.76 -0.83 -3.36
N MET A 193 19.00 0.16 -4.21
CA MET A 193 18.25 0.27 -5.47
C MET A 193 18.60 -0.85 -6.47
N GLU A 194 19.82 -1.35 -6.44
CA GLU A 194 20.23 -2.54 -7.21
C GLU A 194 19.55 -3.81 -6.68
N ALA A 195 19.46 -3.96 -5.34
CA ALA A 195 18.72 -5.04 -4.71
C ALA A 195 17.23 -4.99 -5.03
N VAL A 196 16.61 -3.81 -5.03
CA VAL A 196 15.21 -3.60 -5.43
C VAL A 196 15.01 -4.02 -6.89
N ASP A 197 15.93 -3.64 -7.79
CA ASP A 197 15.87 -4.00 -9.21
C ASP A 197 15.95 -5.51 -9.46
N SER A 198 16.86 -6.19 -8.76
CA SER A 198 17.14 -7.60 -8.97
C SER A 198 16.18 -8.53 -8.23
N TYR A 199 15.78 -8.17 -7.00
CA TYR A 199 15.01 -9.04 -6.13
C TYR A 199 13.50 -8.88 -6.29
N ILE A 200 12.99 -7.66 -6.48
CA ILE A 200 11.54 -7.43 -6.69
C ILE A 200 11.18 -7.78 -8.14
N PRO A 201 10.29 -8.76 -8.37
CA PRO A 201 9.91 -9.17 -9.72
C PRO A 201 9.14 -8.07 -10.44
N LEU A 202 9.19 -8.06 -11.76
CA LEU A 202 8.25 -7.26 -12.54
C LEU A 202 6.84 -7.82 -12.33
N PRO A 203 5.90 -6.98 -11.87
CA PRO A 203 4.57 -7.47 -11.55
C PRO A 203 3.78 -7.81 -12.82
N PRO A 204 2.91 -8.82 -12.78
CA PRO A 204 1.96 -9.06 -13.86
C PRO A 204 1.05 -7.84 -14.02
N ARG A 205 0.77 -7.47 -15.27
CA ARG A 205 -0.13 -6.37 -15.62
C ARG A 205 -1.33 -6.92 -16.36
N PRO A 206 -2.46 -7.20 -15.69
CA PRO A 206 -3.65 -7.79 -16.32
C PRO A 206 -4.40 -6.75 -17.17
N ILE A 207 -3.81 -6.34 -18.30
CA ILE A 207 -4.36 -5.32 -19.20
C ILE A 207 -5.56 -5.81 -20.03
N ASP A 208 -5.69 -7.12 -20.20
CA ASP A 208 -6.78 -7.75 -20.99
C ASP A 208 -8.08 -7.91 -20.19
N GLN A 209 -8.08 -7.56 -18.90
CA GLN A 209 -9.27 -7.61 -18.05
C GLN A 209 -10.04 -6.28 -18.11
N PRO A 210 -11.33 -6.26 -17.74
CA PRO A 210 -12.09 -5.03 -17.61
C PRO A 210 -11.41 -4.06 -16.64
N PHE A 211 -11.34 -2.79 -17.01
CA PHE A 211 -10.71 -1.73 -16.20
C PHE A 211 -11.28 -1.67 -14.79
N LEU A 212 -10.39 -1.52 -13.81
CA LEU A 212 -10.72 -1.28 -12.40
C LEU A 212 -9.60 -0.48 -11.71
N MET A 213 -9.98 0.59 -11.02
CA MET A 213 -9.12 1.42 -10.19
C MET A 213 -9.76 1.66 -8.83
N SER A 214 -9.04 1.37 -7.75
CA SER A 214 -9.46 1.72 -6.39
C SER A 214 -9.21 3.20 -6.13
N VAL A 215 -10.23 3.91 -5.59
CA VAL A 215 -10.11 5.33 -5.24
C VAL A 215 -9.37 5.47 -3.92
N GLU A 216 -8.27 6.20 -3.94
CA GLU A 216 -7.44 6.53 -2.78
C GLU A 216 -7.72 7.93 -2.27
N ASP A 217 -7.72 8.92 -3.16
CA ASP A 217 -8.01 10.31 -2.82
C ASP A 217 -8.86 10.98 -3.90
N VAL A 218 -9.54 12.07 -3.51
CA VAL A 218 -10.42 12.84 -4.39
C VAL A 218 -10.23 14.32 -4.15
N PHE A 219 -9.93 15.06 -5.21
CA PHE A 219 -9.80 16.50 -5.16
C PHE A 219 -10.44 17.18 -6.36
N THR A 220 -10.68 18.47 -6.24
CA THR A 220 -11.24 19.29 -7.31
C THR A 220 -10.18 20.20 -7.89
N ILE A 221 -10.07 20.21 -9.22
CA ILE A 221 -9.24 21.17 -9.94
C ILE A 221 -10.16 22.28 -10.46
N THR A 222 -9.93 23.51 -10.02
CA THR A 222 -10.72 24.67 -10.46
C THR A 222 -10.75 24.77 -11.98
N GLY A 223 -11.95 24.84 -12.56
CA GLY A 223 -12.16 24.90 -14.00
C GLY A 223 -11.98 23.59 -14.78
N ARG A 224 -11.61 22.49 -14.13
CA ARG A 224 -11.44 21.18 -14.78
C ARG A 224 -12.37 20.09 -14.25
N GLY A 225 -12.74 20.13 -12.97
CA GLY A 225 -13.66 19.17 -12.36
C GLY A 225 -13.02 18.30 -11.26
N THR A 226 -13.67 17.20 -10.98
CA THR A 226 -13.25 16.25 -9.94
C THR A 226 -12.22 15.26 -10.49
N VAL A 227 -11.14 15.08 -9.74
CA VAL A 227 -10.10 14.09 -10.00
C VAL A 227 -10.12 13.05 -8.90
N ALA A 228 -10.19 11.79 -9.27
CA ALA A 228 -9.98 10.65 -8.37
C ALA A 228 -8.63 10.02 -8.65
N THR A 229 -7.83 9.80 -7.62
CA THR A 229 -6.53 9.14 -7.73
C THR A 229 -6.58 7.73 -7.16
N GLY A 230 -5.71 6.87 -7.67
CA GLY A 230 -5.52 5.53 -7.19
C GLY A 230 -4.67 4.68 -8.12
N ARG A 231 -4.43 3.45 -7.70
CA ARG A 231 -3.76 2.46 -8.54
C ARG A 231 -4.78 1.79 -9.46
N ILE A 232 -4.45 1.69 -10.73
CA ILE A 232 -5.19 0.84 -11.68
C ILE A 232 -4.81 -0.62 -11.40
N GLU A 233 -5.78 -1.40 -10.92
CA GLU A 233 -5.56 -2.81 -10.56
C GLU A 233 -5.50 -3.70 -11.79
N ARG A 234 -6.38 -3.44 -12.78
CA ARG A 234 -6.49 -4.21 -14.02
C ARG A 234 -7.05 -3.37 -15.16
N GLY A 235 -6.86 -3.84 -16.37
CA GLY A 235 -7.40 -3.25 -17.59
C GLY A 235 -6.68 -2.00 -18.05
N ILE A 236 -7.30 -1.33 -18.99
CA ILE A 236 -6.88 -0.07 -19.60
C ILE A 236 -8.05 0.90 -19.56
N ILE A 237 -7.77 2.18 -19.35
CA ILE A 237 -8.73 3.29 -19.48
C ILE A 237 -8.17 4.33 -20.43
N LYS A 238 -8.95 4.73 -21.42
CA LYS A 238 -8.61 5.81 -22.36
C LYS A 238 -9.42 7.06 -22.09
N VAL A 239 -8.86 8.18 -22.45
CA VAL A 239 -9.59 9.46 -22.44
C VAL A 239 -10.81 9.34 -23.36
N GLY A 240 -11.98 9.73 -22.87
CA GLY A 240 -13.26 9.64 -23.57
C GLY A 240 -14.10 8.40 -23.25
N GLU A 241 -13.55 7.40 -22.57
CA GLU A 241 -14.28 6.19 -22.21
C GLU A 241 -15.24 6.40 -21.02
N ASN A 242 -16.36 5.68 -21.07
CA ASN A 242 -17.33 5.65 -19.97
C ASN A 242 -16.87 4.73 -18.87
N VAL A 243 -17.15 5.14 -17.63
CA VAL A 243 -16.81 4.41 -16.42
C VAL A 243 -17.99 4.39 -15.46
N ASP A 244 -18.06 3.37 -14.60
CA ASP A 244 -18.96 3.33 -13.47
C ASP A 244 -18.16 3.54 -12.17
N ILE A 245 -18.78 4.23 -11.21
CA ILE A 245 -18.26 4.47 -9.85
C ILE A 245 -19.12 3.65 -8.91
N VAL A 246 -18.49 2.69 -8.22
CA VAL A 246 -19.16 1.66 -7.43
C VAL A 246 -18.67 1.68 -5.98
N GLY A 247 -19.59 1.52 -5.05
CA GLY A 247 -19.32 1.39 -3.61
C GLY A 247 -20.13 2.37 -2.77
N PHE A 248 -20.47 1.97 -1.56
CA PHE A 248 -21.29 2.67 -0.57
C PHE A 248 -22.75 3.00 -0.97
N ASN A 249 -23.10 2.88 -2.22
CA ASN A 249 -24.44 3.00 -2.77
C ASN A 249 -24.86 1.69 -3.41
N GLU A 250 -26.16 1.39 -3.39
CA GLU A 250 -26.70 0.18 -4.04
C GLU A 250 -26.61 0.23 -5.57
N THR A 251 -26.56 1.44 -6.12
CA THR A 251 -26.47 1.67 -7.58
C THR A 251 -25.17 2.36 -7.95
N ALA A 252 -24.57 1.92 -9.03
CA ALA A 252 -23.39 2.57 -9.62
C ALA A 252 -23.75 3.95 -10.21
N MET A 253 -22.83 4.88 -10.11
CA MET A 253 -22.90 6.16 -10.82
C MET A 253 -22.06 6.07 -12.10
N SER A 254 -22.61 6.54 -13.21
CA SER A 254 -21.87 6.54 -14.48
C SER A 254 -21.23 7.88 -14.75
N SER A 255 -20.03 7.88 -15.32
CA SER A 255 -19.29 9.06 -15.72
C SER A 255 -18.49 8.80 -16.99
N THR A 256 -17.78 9.82 -17.47
CA THR A 256 -16.82 9.71 -18.58
C THR A 256 -15.46 10.18 -18.08
N CYS A 257 -14.42 9.40 -18.34
CA CYS A 257 -13.05 9.78 -18.10
C CYS A 257 -12.61 10.82 -19.14
N THR A 258 -12.41 12.07 -18.72
CA THR A 258 -12.03 13.17 -19.62
C THR A 258 -10.55 13.48 -19.61
N GLY A 259 -9.77 12.84 -18.77
CA GLY A 259 -8.32 12.98 -18.71
C GLY A 259 -7.70 11.92 -17.79
N VAL A 260 -6.50 11.52 -18.15
CA VAL A 260 -5.65 10.62 -17.35
C VAL A 260 -4.33 11.33 -17.08
N GLU A 261 -3.91 11.37 -15.83
CA GLU A 261 -2.67 12.01 -15.41
C GLU A 261 -1.89 11.07 -14.48
N MET A 262 -0.58 11.08 -14.59
CA MET A 262 0.34 10.41 -13.66
C MET A 262 1.52 11.34 -13.39
N PHE A 263 1.83 11.62 -12.10
CA PHE A 263 2.89 12.55 -11.69
C PHE A 263 2.80 13.92 -12.40
N LYS A 264 1.58 14.48 -12.49
CA LYS A 264 1.28 15.75 -13.15
C LYS A 264 1.52 15.77 -14.69
N LYS A 265 1.87 14.64 -15.29
CA LYS A 265 2.03 14.47 -16.75
C LYS A 265 0.75 13.87 -17.33
N LEU A 266 0.40 14.26 -18.56
CA LEU A 266 -0.77 13.75 -19.28
C LEU A 266 -0.49 12.37 -19.87
N LEU A 267 -1.50 11.51 -19.88
CA LEU A 267 -1.49 10.23 -20.58
C LEU A 267 -2.70 10.16 -21.51
N ASP A 268 -2.52 9.53 -22.68
CA ASP A 268 -3.63 9.18 -23.57
C ASP A 268 -4.45 8.04 -22.99
N GLN A 269 -3.80 7.14 -22.22
CA GLN A 269 -4.42 6.02 -21.52
C GLN A 269 -3.68 5.67 -20.24
N GLY A 270 -4.43 5.22 -19.23
CA GLY A 270 -3.92 4.53 -18.04
C GLY A 270 -4.05 3.02 -18.19
N GLN A 271 -3.15 2.26 -17.57
CA GLN A 271 -3.16 0.80 -17.61
C GLN A 271 -2.86 0.18 -16.26
N ALA A 272 -3.15 -1.11 -16.11
CA ALA A 272 -2.85 -1.87 -14.90
C ALA A 272 -1.45 -1.57 -14.37
N GLY A 273 -1.37 -1.22 -13.09
CA GLY A 273 -0.16 -0.84 -12.37
C GLY A 273 0.14 0.64 -12.30
N ASP A 274 -0.52 1.49 -13.08
CA ASP A 274 -0.32 2.94 -12.97
C ASP A 274 -0.97 3.50 -11.71
N ASN A 275 -0.28 4.41 -11.03
CA ASN A 275 -0.88 5.30 -10.04
C ASN A 275 -1.36 6.56 -10.76
N ALA A 276 -2.63 6.59 -11.11
CA ALA A 276 -3.20 7.59 -11.99
C ALA A 276 -4.26 8.46 -11.31
N GLY A 277 -4.39 9.69 -11.79
CA GLY A 277 -5.52 10.57 -11.53
C GLY A 277 -6.46 10.58 -12.73
N LEU A 278 -7.72 10.24 -12.52
CA LEU A 278 -8.77 10.27 -13.53
C LEU A 278 -9.64 11.51 -13.36
N LEU A 279 -9.74 12.32 -14.40
CA LEU A 279 -10.65 13.45 -14.45
C LEU A 279 -12.02 12.96 -14.90
N LEU A 280 -13.04 13.16 -14.05
CA LEU A 280 -14.39 12.63 -14.21
C LEU A 280 -15.39 13.73 -14.59
N ARG A 281 -16.19 13.47 -15.62
CA ARG A 281 -17.23 14.41 -16.08
C ARG A 281 -18.47 14.31 -15.20
N GLY A 282 -18.99 15.48 -14.75
CA GLY A 282 -20.29 15.55 -14.08
C GLY A 282 -20.34 14.93 -12.70
N ILE A 283 -19.17 14.62 -12.09
CA ILE A 283 -19.05 14.11 -10.73
C ILE A 283 -18.55 15.23 -9.84
N GLU A 284 -19.24 15.47 -8.74
CA GLU A 284 -18.81 16.39 -7.69
C GLU A 284 -17.95 15.64 -6.63
N LYS A 285 -17.08 16.36 -5.93
CA LYS A 285 -16.22 15.76 -4.89
C LYS A 285 -17.03 15.02 -3.80
N LYS A 286 -18.26 15.46 -3.50
CA LYS A 286 -19.15 14.84 -2.52
C LYS A 286 -19.73 13.48 -2.95
N ASP A 287 -19.76 13.21 -4.27
CA ASP A 287 -20.37 12.02 -4.86
C ASP A 287 -19.41 10.83 -4.89
N ILE A 288 -18.11 11.10 -4.82
CA ILE A 288 -17.05 10.09 -4.85
C ILE A 288 -16.12 10.26 -3.66
N ARG A 289 -15.70 9.14 -3.08
CA ARG A 289 -14.80 9.14 -1.92
C ARG A 289 -13.87 7.94 -1.94
N ARG A 290 -12.81 8.02 -1.14
CA ARG A 290 -11.92 6.90 -0.86
C ARG A 290 -12.70 5.63 -0.52
N GLY A 291 -12.27 4.50 -1.07
CA GLY A 291 -12.90 3.20 -0.89
C GLY A 291 -13.92 2.83 -1.95
N MET A 292 -14.35 3.76 -2.78
CA MET A 292 -15.06 3.43 -4.01
C MET A 292 -14.09 2.88 -5.06
N VAL A 293 -14.63 2.27 -6.11
CA VAL A 293 -13.86 1.88 -7.29
C VAL A 293 -14.41 2.57 -8.53
N ILE A 294 -13.53 2.87 -9.47
CA ILE A 294 -13.89 3.30 -10.82
C ILE A 294 -13.60 2.12 -11.73
N CYS A 295 -14.56 1.70 -12.53
CA CYS A 295 -14.45 0.48 -13.31
C CYS A 295 -15.07 0.62 -14.71
N ALA A 296 -14.78 -0.35 -15.57
CA ALA A 296 -15.51 -0.50 -16.83
C ALA A 296 -17.02 -0.68 -16.54
N PRO A 297 -17.92 -0.13 -17.38
CA PRO A 297 -19.35 -0.19 -17.12
C PRO A 297 -19.83 -1.61 -16.84
N LYS A 298 -20.54 -1.79 -15.73
CA LYS A 298 -21.15 -3.07 -15.29
C LYS A 298 -20.15 -4.22 -15.04
N SER A 299 -18.87 -3.94 -14.85
CA SER A 299 -17.83 -4.96 -14.64
C SER A 299 -17.71 -5.45 -13.19
N ILE A 300 -18.20 -4.68 -12.24
CA ILE A 300 -18.25 -5.03 -10.81
C ILE A 300 -19.51 -4.43 -10.17
N THR A 301 -20.02 -5.07 -9.14
CA THR A 301 -21.24 -4.65 -8.42
C THR A 301 -20.96 -4.43 -6.93
N PRO A 302 -21.76 -3.58 -6.25
CA PRO A 302 -21.67 -3.40 -4.80
C PRO A 302 -22.39 -4.55 -4.08
N HIS A 303 -21.83 -5.01 -2.97
CA HIS A 303 -22.35 -6.12 -2.18
C HIS A 303 -22.21 -5.86 -0.68
N THR A 304 -23.14 -6.41 0.11
CA THR A 304 -23.14 -6.34 1.59
C THR A 304 -22.90 -7.70 2.23
N ASP A 305 -23.33 -8.80 1.61
CA ASP A 305 -23.35 -10.11 2.22
C ASP A 305 -22.45 -11.09 1.43
N PHE A 306 -21.48 -11.70 2.12
CA PHE A 306 -20.53 -12.61 1.50
C PHE A 306 -20.11 -13.74 2.46
N LYS A 307 -19.55 -14.82 1.91
CA LYS A 307 -18.76 -15.81 2.66
C LYS A 307 -17.29 -15.56 2.43
N GLY A 308 -16.51 -15.74 3.48
CA GLY A 308 -15.06 -15.60 3.44
C GLY A 308 -14.37 -16.68 4.26
N GLU A 309 -13.27 -17.19 3.73
CA GLU A 309 -12.32 -17.98 4.49
C GLU A 309 -11.42 -17.03 5.26
N VAL A 310 -11.31 -17.22 6.58
CA VAL A 310 -10.64 -16.30 7.50
C VAL A 310 -9.66 -17.07 8.37
N TYR A 311 -8.43 -16.59 8.42
CA TYR A 311 -7.46 -16.94 9.45
C TYR A 311 -7.50 -15.92 10.58
N VAL A 312 -7.69 -16.37 11.81
CA VAL A 312 -7.71 -15.52 13.00
C VAL A 312 -6.31 -15.51 13.62
N LEU A 313 -5.66 -14.35 13.65
CA LEU A 313 -4.31 -14.23 14.15
C LEU A 313 -4.19 -14.66 15.61
N SER A 314 -3.17 -15.44 15.93
CA SER A 314 -2.83 -15.85 17.28
C SER A 314 -2.31 -14.68 18.13
N LYS A 315 -2.21 -14.89 19.43
CA LYS A 315 -1.63 -13.91 20.37
C LYS A 315 -0.17 -13.59 20.02
N GLU A 316 0.60 -14.60 19.64
CA GLU A 316 2.02 -14.50 19.29
C GLU A 316 2.23 -13.69 18.01
N GLU A 317 1.20 -13.66 17.13
CA GLU A 317 1.16 -12.86 15.90
C GLU A 317 0.65 -11.43 16.12
N GLY A 318 0.37 -11.05 17.38
CA GLY A 318 -0.18 -9.74 17.72
C GLY A 318 -1.70 -9.65 17.60
N GLY A 319 -2.37 -10.76 17.35
CA GLY A 319 -3.81 -10.87 17.21
C GLY A 319 -4.57 -10.87 18.55
N ARG A 320 -5.72 -11.52 18.57
CA ARG A 320 -6.59 -11.62 19.75
C ARG A 320 -6.01 -12.52 20.83
N HIS A 321 -6.43 -12.28 22.08
CA HIS A 321 -6.12 -13.15 23.23
C HIS A 321 -7.32 -14.00 23.65
N THR A 322 -8.51 -13.68 23.14
CA THR A 322 -9.78 -14.31 23.53
C THR A 322 -10.53 -14.74 22.27
N PRO A 323 -11.35 -15.79 22.37
CA PRO A 323 -12.23 -16.18 21.28
C PRO A 323 -13.25 -15.09 20.96
N PHE A 324 -13.86 -15.18 19.79
CA PHE A 324 -15.06 -14.42 19.46
C PHE A 324 -16.24 -15.36 19.19
N PHE A 325 -17.43 -14.80 19.33
CA PHE A 325 -18.69 -15.52 19.28
C PHE A 325 -19.57 -15.01 18.13
N GLN A 326 -20.73 -15.63 17.98
CA GLN A 326 -21.76 -15.21 17.05
C GLN A 326 -22.04 -13.71 17.16
N LYS A 327 -22.27 -13.03 16.00
CA LYS A 327 -22.52 -11.59 15.90
C LYS A 327 -21.33 -10.71 16.28
N TYR A 328 -20.10 -11.23 16.22
CA TYR A 328 -18.89 -10.42 16.34
C TYR A 328 -18.86 -9.35 15.26
N ARG A 329 -18.54 -8.09 15.60
CA ARG A 329 -18.65 -6.92 14.70
C ARG A 329 -17.35 -6.14 14.60
N PRO A 330 -16.33 -6.67 13.92
CA PRO A 330 -15.09 -5.97 13.66
C PRO A 330 -15.17 -5.05 12.44
N GLN A 331 -14.04 -4.38 12.12
CA GLN A 331 -13.84 -3.66 10.88
C GLN A 331 -13.18 -4.55 9.84
N PHE A 332 -13.76 -4.58 8.65
CA PHE A 332 -13.23 -5.26 7.48
C PHE A 332 -12.58 -4.25 6.55
N TYR A 333 -11.32 -4.48 6.21
CA TYR A 333 -10.53 -3.62 5.33
C TYR A 333 -10.44 -4.26 3.96
N PHE A 334 -11.02 -3.59 2.96
CA PHE A 334 -11.00 -4.00 1.57
C PHE A 334 -10.33 -2.91 0.75
N ARG A 335 -9.33 -3.23 -0.07
CA ARG A 335 -8.64 -2.24 -0.91
C ARG A 335 -8.28 -0.97 -0.09
N THR A 336 -8.94 0.14 -0.40
CA THR A 336 -8.68 1.45 0.23
C THR A 336 -9.72 1.86 1.28
N THR A 337 -10.63 0.96 1.69
CA THR A 337 -11.72 1.27 2.64
C THR A 337 -11.80 0.29 3.80
N ASP A 338 -12.48 0.72 4.84
CA ASP A 338 -12.92 -0.11 5.95
C ASP A 338 -14.44 0.01 6.15
N VAL A 339 -15.06 -1.13 6.46
CA VAL A 339 -16.50 -1.23 6.74
C VAL A 339 -16.72 -2.17 7.90
N THR A 340 -17.58 -1.80 8.85
CA THR A 340 -18.00 -2.71 9.91
C THR A 340 -18.86 -3.83 9.34
N GLY A 341 -18.58 -5.07 9.75
CA GLY A 341 -19.36 -6.24 9.36
C GLY A 341 -19.70 -7.11 10.56
N GLU A 342 -20.87 -7.74 10.51
CA GLU A 342 -21.30 -8.72 11.49
C GLU A 342 -20.95 -10.12 11.00
N CYS A 343 -20.19 -10.87 11.82
CA CYS A 343 -19.79 -12.24 11.53
C CYS A 343 -20.85 -13.23 12.00
N GLN A 344 -21.23 -14.17 11.14
CA GLN A 344 -22.03 -15.33 11.46
C GLN A 344 -21.15 -16.56 11.37
N LEU A 345 -21.08 -17.31 12.47
CA LEU A 345 -20.31 -18.56 12.55
C LEU A 345 -21.03 -19.70 11.83
N PRO A 346 -20.31 -20.70 11.30
CA PRO A 346 -20.91 -21.89 10.76
C PRO A 346 -21.81 -22.62 11.78
N GLU A 347 -22.77 -23.40 11.27
CA GLU A 347 -23.63 -24.22 12.12
C GLU A 347 -22.80 -25.20 12.96
N GLY A 348 -23.09 -25.26 14.26
CA GLY A 348 -22.37 -26.10 15.23
C GLY A 348 -21.07 -25.49 15.77
N VAL A 349 -20.66 -24.31 15.32
CA VAL A 349 -19.50 -23.59 15.85
C VAL A 349 -19.99 -22.54 16.84
N GLU A 350 -19.67 -22.70 18.12
CA GLU A 350 -20.05 -21.77 19.18
C GLU A 350 -19.10 -20.59 19.29
N MET A 351 -17.79 -20.81 19.05
CA MET A 351 -16.74 -19.79 19.13
C MET A 351 -15.62 -20.09 18.16
N VAL A 352 -14.82 -19.06 17.87
CA VAL A 352 -13.59 -19.15 17.07
C VAL A 352 -12.42 -18.68 17.90
N MET A 353 -11.38 -19.51 17.96
CA MET A 353 -10.17 -19.25 18.74
C MET A 353 -9.12 -18.48 17.93
N PRO A 354 -8.25 -17.69 18.57
CA PRO A 354 -7.02 -17.23 17.95
C PRO A 354 -6.19 -18.41 17.40
N GLY A 355 -5.76 -18.31 16.13
CA GLY A 355 -5.05 -19.38 15.41
C GLY A 355 -5.96 -20.25 14.53
N ASP A 356 -7.28 -20.09 14.60
CA ASP A 356 -8.21 -20.89 13.80
C ASP A 356 -8.34 -20.39 12.37
N ASN A 357 -8.58 -21.34 11.45
CA ASN A 357 -9.13 -21.08 10.12
C ASN A 357 -10.64 -21.36 10.15
N VAL A 358 -11.44 -20.40 9.69
CA VAL A 358 -12.90 -20.50 9.73
C VAL A 358 -13.54 -19.89 8.48
N ASN A 359 -14.63 -20.52 8.03
CA ASN A 359 -15.50 -19.95 6.99
C ASN A 359 -16.59 -19.11 7.66
N LEU A 360 -16.55 -17.81 7.48
CA LEU A 360 -17.54 -16.87 8.03
C LEU A 360 -18.53 -16.43 6.97
N THR A 361 -19.79 -16.29 7.37
CA THR A 361 -20.74 -15.44 6.63
C THR A 361 -20.70 -14.06 7.24
N VAL A 362 -20.49 -13.04 6.42
CA VAL A 362 -20.32 -11.66 6.87
C VAL A 362 -21.40 -10.78 6.24
N LYS A 363 -21.99 -9.92 7.06
CA LYS A 363 -22.91 -8.87 6.62
C LYS A 363 -22.34 -7.50 6.95
N LEU A 364 -21.99 -6.75 5.91
CA LEU A 364 -21.46 -5.39 6.03
C LEU A 364 -22.60 -4.38 6.28
N ILE A 365 -22.28 -3.30 7.00
CA ILE A 365 -23.23 -2.20 7.25
C ILE A 365 -23.41 -1.28 6.03
N ALA A 366 -22.54 -1.37 5.03
CA ALA A 366 -22.61 -0.60 3.79
C ALA A 366 -22.11 -1.45 2.62
N PRO A 367 -22.67 -1.29 1.43
CA PRO A 367 -22.21 -2.03 0.26
C PRO A 367 -20.84 -1.53 -0.20
N ILE A 368 -20.01 -2.45 -0.66
CA ILE A 368 -18.70 -2.16 -1.27
C ILE A 368 -18.57 -2.91 -2.59
N ALA A 369 -17.75 -2.39 -3.50
CA ALA A 369 -17.42 -3.11 -4.72
C ALA A 369 -16.65 -4.39 -4.39
N MET A 370 -17.26 -5.54 -4.67
CA MET A 370 -16.77 -6.84 -4.25
C MET A 370 -16.79 -7.86 -5.39
N GLU A 371 -15.84 -8.78 -5.37
CA GLU A 371 -15.78 -9.93 -6.26
C GLU A 371 -15.16 -11.11 -5.51
N LYS A 372 -15.43 -12.32 -5.99
CA LYS A 372 -14.82 -13.54 -5.46
C LYS A 372 -13.29 -13.45 -5.60
N GLY A 373 -12.58 -13.84 -4.55
CA GLY A 373 -11.12 -13.76 -4.49
C GLY A 373 -10.60 -12.46 -3.89
N LEU A 374 -11.45 -11.48 -3.59
CA LEU A 374 -11.03 -10.24 -2.95
C LEU A 374 -10.52 -10.53 -1.54
N LYS A 375 -9.28 -10.14 -1.26
CA LYS A 375 -8.66 -10.26 0.06
C LYS A 375 -9.12 -9.14 0.98
N PHE A 376 -9.14 -9.43 2.28
CA PHE A 376 -9.45 -8.44 3.31
C PHE A 376 -8.69 -8.71 4.61
N ALA A 377 -8.47 -7.65 5.37
CA ALA A 377 -8.00 -7.72 6.74
C ALA A 377 -9.14 -7.45 7.72
N ILE A 378 -9.08 -8.05 8.90
CA ILE A 378 -10.03 -7.82 10.00
C ILE A 378 -9.30 -7.09 11.11
N ARG A 379 -9.86 -5.98 11.60
CA ARG A 379 -9.27 -5.19 12.68
C ARG A 379 -10.25 -4.92 13.80
N GLU A 380 -9.72 -4.88 15.03
CA GLU A 380 -10.44 -4.54 16.25
C GLU A 380 -9.51 -3.76 17.19
N GLY A 381 -10.01 -2.66 17.76
CA GLY A 381 -9.27 -1.87 18.74
C GLY A 381 -7.88 -1.40 18.27
N GLY A 382 -7.74 -1.07 16.98
CA GLY A 382 -6.48 -0.62 16.41
C GLY A 382 -5.49 -1.73 16.03
N ARG A 383 -5.88 -3.01 16.19
CA ARG A 383 -5.02 -4.18 15.89
C ARG A 383 -5.60 -5.00 14.73
N THR A 384 -4.74 -5.59 13.93
CA THR A 384 -5.15 -6.62 12.97
C THR A 384 -5.35 -7.93 13.73
N VAL A 385 -6.55 -8.50 13.60
CA VAL A 385 -6.96 -9.71 14.33
C VAL A 385 -7.24 -10.88 13.41
N GLY A 386 -7.26 -10.67 12.11
CA GLY A 386 -7.46 -11.72 11.14
C GLY A 386 -7.29 -11.23 9.71
N ALA A 387 -7.21 -12.17 8.81
CA ALA A 387 -7.17 -11.95 7.37
C ALA A 387 -7.99 -13.00 6.65
N GLY A 388 -8.51 -12.65 5.49
CA GLY A 388 -9.32 -13.59 4.73
C GLY A 388 -9.48 -13.21 3.26
N GLN A 389 -10.26 -14.05 2.59
CA GLN A 389 -10.58 -13.90 1.18
C GLN A 389 -12.06 -14.20 0.96
N VAL A 390 -12.70 -13.40 0.11
CA VAL A 390 -14.09 -13.63 -0.30
C VAL A 390 -14.18 -14.90 -1.13
N THR A 391 -14.95 -15.86 -0.67
CA THR A 391 -15.16 -17.15 -1.37
C THR A 391 -16.45 -17.19 -2.16
N GLU A 392 -17.48 -16.51 -1.67
CA GLU A 392 -18.81 -16.46 -2.31
C GLU A 392 -19.50 -15.12 -1.99
N ILE A 393 -20.17 -14.53 -2.97
CA ILE A 393 -21.03 -13.37 -2.81
C ILE A 393 -22.46 -13.84 -2.64
N ILE A 394 -23.17 -13.33 -1.63
CA ILE A 394 -24.55 -13.72 -1.31
C ILE A 394 -25.52 -12.64 -1.79
N LYS A 395 -25.23 -11.33 -1.47
CA LYS A 395 -26.10 -10.20 -1.84
C LYS A 395 -25.27 -8.94 -2.09
#